data_44ec60b71d50ffe13c69cbe075a3f027
#
_entry.id   44ec60b71d50ffe13c69cbe075a3f027
#
_cell.length_a   1.000
_cell.length_b   1.000
_cell.length_c   1.000
_cell.angle_alpha   90.00
_cell.angle_beta   90.00
_cell.angle_gamma   90.00
#
_symmetry.space_group_name_H-M   'P 1'
#
loop_
_entity.id
_entity.type
_entity.pdbx_description
1 polymer ?
#
loop_
_entity_poly.entity_id
_entity_poly.type
_entity_poly.pdbx_seq_one_letter_code
_entity_poly.pdbx_strand_id
1 'polypeptide(L)'
;MLRRRMLIMLGIVLLIVLVLGGYKAFSIYRQIQVFSAPKPAVSVAATEARELEWQSRLPAVGSLKALQGVDLSLETDGTVTKLLFESGQKVKQGQPLLELDQKVETALLGTAQADLRLAEVDYGRGGQLVGSQAISKGEYDRLTSQFRRNKAVVEQLQASLAKKSIAAPFSGTIGIRQVDIGEYLPSGTVIATLQDISSLYVDFSIPEQSLPKISLGQEVLISVAAFPGETFKASISATNPKVDDATRNVLIRATLTNPDGKLLPGMFASVQVLLPNPRNEVVVPQSAVTYTLYGNSVYVAAPKKAEN
;
A
#
# COMPACT_ATOMS: atom_id res chain seq x y z
N MET A 1 -62.36 -92.77 -23.28
CA MET A 1 -61.78 -92.10 -22.07
C MET A 1 -60.73 -91.04 -22.41
N LEU A 2 -60.02 -91.10 -23.50
CA LEU A 2 -58.93 -90.12 -23.87
C LEU A 2 -59.46 -88.72 -24.15
N ARG A 3 -60.59 -88.54 -24.86
CA ARG A 3 -61.14 -87.21 -25.20
C ARG A 3 -61.55 -86.42 -23.94
N ARG A 4 -62.06 -87.03 -22.91
CA ARG A 4 -62.44 -86.39 -21.64
C ARG A 4 -61.21 -85.87 -20.86
N ARG A 5 -60.11 -86.55 -20.85
CA ARG A 5 -58.86 -86.19 -20.20
C ARG A 5 -58.16 -85.02 -20.97
N MET A 6 -58.25 -85.05 -22.29
CA MET A 6 -57.68 -83.98 -23.15
C MET A 6 -58.45 -82.64 -22.98
N LEU A 7 -59.81 -82.71 -22.86
CA LEU A 7 -60.61 -81.55 -22.59
C LEU A 7 -60.33 -80.89 -21.19
N ILE A 8 -60.13 -81.80 -20.17
CA ILE A 8 -59.75 -81.32 -18.82
C ILE A 8 -58.35 -80.65 -18.83
N MET A 9 -57.37 -81.26 -19.50
CA MET A 9 -56.03 -80.65 -19.64
C MET A 9 -56.04 -79.31 -20.37
N LEU A 10 -56.84 -79.21 -21.47
CA LEU A 10 -56.98 -77.95 -22.20
C LEU A 10 -57.68 -76.86 -21.34
N GLY A 11 -58.68 -77.27 -20.53
CA GLY A 11 -59.34 -76.38 -19.57
C GLY A 11 -58.42 -75.85 -18.48
N ILE A 12 -57.51 -76.73 -17.94
CA ILE A 12 -56.53 -76.30 -16.94
C ILE A 12 -55.49 -75.34 -17.56
N VAL A 13 -54.98 -75.62 -18.76
CA VAL A 13 -54.05 -74.76 -19.43
C VAL A 13 -54.69 -73.41 -19.73
N LEU A 14 -55.98 -73.40 -20.22
CA LEU A 14 -56.70 -72.14 -20.46
C LEU A 14 -56.88 -71.35 -19.16
N LEU A 15 -57.20 -72.00 -18.06
CA LEU A 15 -57.38 -71.36 -16.77
C LEU A 15 -56.05 -70.77 -16.27
N ILE A 16 -54.89 -71.44 -16.42
CA ILE A 16 -53.59 -70.95 -16.08
C ILE A 16 -53.21 -69.67 -16.93
N VAL A 17 -53.52 -69.77 -18.23
CA VAL A 17 -53.26 -68.60 -19.13
C VAL A 17 -54.12 -67.40 -18.74
N LEU A 18 -55.41 -67.59 -18.39
CA LEU A 18 -56.27 -66.50 -17.91
C LEU A 18 -55.79 -65.92 -16.57
N VAL A 19 -55.36 -66.79 -15.61
CA VAL A 19 -54.84 -66.30 -14.34
C VAL A 19 -53.52 -65.49 -14.52
N LEU A 20 -52.60 -65.99 -15.33
CA LEU A 20 -51.33 -65.31 -15.63
C LEU A 20 -51.56 -64.03 -16.44
N GLY A 21 -52.47 -64.08 -17.41
CA GLY A 21 -52.86 -62.95 -18.20
C GLY A 21 -53.51 -61.81 -17.34
N GLY A 22 -54.45 -62.23 -16.46
CA GLY A 22 -55.08 -61.35 -15.49
C GLY A 22 -54.08 -60.72 -14.50
N TYR A 23 -53.18 -61.53 -13.97
CA TYR A 23 -52.13 -61.08 -13.09
C TYR A 23 -51.20 -60.03 -13.81
N LYS A 24 -50.81 -60.34 -15.02
CA LYS A 24 -49.98 -59.48 -15.84
C LYS A 24 -50.68 -58.17 -16.19
N ALA A 25 -51.96 -58.22 -16.60
CA ALA A 25 -52.79 -57.06 -16.88
C ALA A 25 -52.95 -56.15 -15.63
N PHE A 26 -53.21 -56.76 -14.47
CA PHE A 26 -53.32 -56.06 -13.20
C PHE A 26 -51.98 -55.43 -12.77
N SER A 27 -50.87 -56.10 -12.98
CA SER A 27 -49.54 -55.55 -12.71
C SER A 27 -49.20 -54.33 -13.61
N ILE A 28 -49.54 -54.42 -14.90
CA ILE A 28 -49.34 -53.31 -15.85
C ILE A 28 -50.27 -52.12 -15.48
N TYR A 29 -51.51 -52.39 -15.11
CA TYR A 29 -52.42 -51.33 -14.68
C TYR A 29 -51.94 -50.60 -13.43
N ARG A 30 -51.46 -51.34 -12.43
CA ARG A 30 -50.79 -50.74 -11.25
C ARG A 30 -49.57 -49.94 -11.60
N GLN A 31 -48.76 -50.40 -12.52
CA GLN A 31 -47.55 -49.70 -12.97
C GLN A 31 -47.86 -48.37 -13.66
N ILE A 32 -48.94 -48.39 -14.52
CA ILE A 32 -49.41 -47.17 -15.16
C ILE A 32 -49.97 -46.17 -14.15
N GLN A 33 -50.71 -46.61 -13.11
CA GLN A 33 -51.20 -45.72 -12.06
C GLN A 33 -50.06 -45.08 -11.26
N VAL A 34 -48.98 -45.81 -10.95
CA VAL A 34 -47.83 -45.28 -10.25
C VAL A 34 -47.08 -44.30 -11.12
N PHE A 35 -46.92 -44.55 -12.41
CA PHE A 35 -46.27 -43.63 -13.34
C PHE A 35 -47.12 -42.39 -13.71
N SER A 36 -48.45 -42.50 -13.63
CA SER A 36 -49.39 -41.41 -13.90
C SER A 36 -49.69 -40.56 -12.66
N ALA A 37 -49.22 -40.96 -11.49
CA ALA A 37 -49.38 -40.16 -10.28
C ALA A 37 -48.61 -38.81 -10.44
N PRO A 38 -49.22 -37.68 -10.14
CA PRO A 38 -48.52 -36.38 -10.18
C PRO A 38 -47.29 -36.44 -9.25
N LYS A 39 -46.11 -36.11 -9.80
CA LYS A 39 -44.90 -36.05 -9.02
C LYS A 39 -45.13 -35.13 -7.83
N PRO A 40 -44.71 -35.54 -6.62
CA PRO A 40 -44.85 -34.69 -5.43
C PRO A 40 -44.16 -33.33 -5.69
N ALA A 41 -44.82 -32.25 -5.26
CA ALA A 41 -44.26 -30.92 -5.36
C ALA A 41 -42.93 -30.88 -4.59
N VAL A 42 -41.87 -30.49 -5.28
CA VAL A 42 -40.55 -30.26 -4.65
C VAL A 42 -40.55 -28.91 -4.03
N SER A 43 -40.36 -28.84 -2.72
CA SER A 43 -40.14 -27.57 -2.03
C SER A 43 -38.75 -27.01 -2.37
N VAL A 44 -38.70 -25.81 -2.94
CA VAL A 44 -37.46 -25.11 -3.25
C VAL A 44 -37.44 -23.81 -2.49
N ALA A 45 -36.28 -23.46 -1.95
CA ALA A 45 -36.06 -22.13 -1.40
C ALA A 45 -35.91 -21.14 -2.58
N ALA A 46 -36.72 -20.08 -2.59
CA ALA A 46 -36.63 -19.02 -3.56
C ALA A 46 -36.14 -17.72 -2.90
N THR A 47 -35.40 -16.93 -3.62
CA THR A 47 -34.96 -15.61 -3.19
C THR A 47 -35.23 -14.61 -4.30
N GLU A 48 -35.46 -13.35 -3.95
CA GLU A 48 -35.65 -12.29 -4.93
C GLU A 48 -34.30 -11.83 -5.48
N ALA A 49 -34.23 -11.67 -6.80
CA ALA A 49 -33.14 -10.98 -7.44
C ALA A 49 -33.28 -9.48 -7.15
N ARG A 50 -32.17 -8.83 -6.77
CA ARG A 50 -32.17 -7.40 -6.44
C ARG A 50 -31.24 -6.65 -7.36
N GLU A 51 -31.64 -5.47 -7.77
CA GLU A 51 -30.73 -4.53 -8.41
C GLU A 51 -29.91 -3.84 -7.32
N LEU A 52 -28.58 -3.93 -7.46
CA LEU A 52 -27.63 -3.21 -6.63
C LEU A 52 -26.69 -2.41 -7.53
N GLU A 53 -26.34 -1.22 -7.06
CA GLU A 53 -25.27 -0.45 -7.67
C GLU A 53 -23.95 -1.18 -7.42
N TRP A 54 -23.46 -1.82 -8.47
CA TRP A 54 -22.22 -2.59 -8.43
C TRP A 54 -21.05 -1.77 -8.92
N GLN A 55 -20.14 -1.44 -8.02
CA GLN A 55 -18.89 -0.80 -8.38
C GLN A 55 -17.79 -1.86 -8.56
N SER A 56 -17.33 -2.01 -9.79
CA SER A 56 -16.24 -2.91 -10.12
C SER A 56 -14.96 -2.46 -9.42
N ARG A 57 -14.20 -3.41 -8.92
CA ARG A 57 -12.94 -3.18 -8.20
C ARG A 57 -11.81 -3.91 -8.88
N LEU A 58 -10.67 -3.23 -9.02
CA LEU A 58 -9.45 -3.85 -9.51
C LEU A 58 -8.58 -4.21 -8.31
N PRO A 59 -8.39 -5.50 -8.00
CA PRO A 59 -7.53 -5.92 -6.91
C PRO A 59 -6.05 -5.75 -7.29
N ALA A 60 -5.25 -5.30 -6.36
CA ALA A 60 -3.80 -5.21 -6.47
C ALA A 60 -3.17 -5.44 -5.09
N VAL A 61 -1.85 -5.64 -5.07
CA VAL A 61 -1.07 -5.77 -3.85
C VAL A 61 0.01 -4.68 -3.86
N GLY A 62 0.23 -4.06 -2.74
CA GLY A 62 1.18 -2.98 -2.60
C GLY A 62 1.88 -2.97 -1.25
N SER A 63 2.69 -1.95 -1.05
CA SER A 63 3.38 -1.67 0.21
C SER A 63 3.24 -0.22 0.60
N LEU A 64 3.18 0.01 1.91
CA LEU A 64 3.15 1.34 2.49
C LEU A 64 4.56 1.92 2.53
N LYS A 65 4.70 3.20 2.20
CA LYS A 65 5.94 3.97 2.33
C LYS A 65 5.66 5.27 3.08
N ALA A 66 6.63 5.73 3.85
CA ALA A 66 6.54 7.04 4.47
C ALA A 66 6.48 8.15 3.42
N LEU A 67 5.85 9.27 3.77
CA LEU A 67 5.88 10.49 2.94
C LEU A 67 7.32 10.97 2.78
N GLN A 68 8.06 11.00 3.87
CA GLN A 68 9.51 11.24 3.92
C GLN A 68 10.13 10.24 4.90
N GLY A 69 11.25 9.66 4.52
CA GLY A 69 11.98 8.70 5.35
C GLY A 69 13.46 8.77 5.06
N VAL A 70 14.29 8.85 6.09
CA VAL A 70 15.74 8.90 5.98
C VAL A 70 16.38 8.16 7.15
N ASP A 71 17.51 7.53 6.88
CA ASP A 71 18.43 7.08 7.91
C ASP A 71 19.37 8.22 8.26
N LEU A 72 19.22 8.75 9.48
CA LEU A 72 20.07 9.81 9.99
C LEU A 72 21.48 9.24 10.21
N SER A 73 22.44 9.73 9.47
CA SER A 73 23.85 9.28 9.56
C SER A 73 24.78 10.45 9.79
N LEU A 74 25.94 10.15 10.37
CA LEU A 74 27.00 11.12 10.63
C LEU A 74 27.69 11.55 9.33
N GLU A 75 27.85 12.86 9.11
CA GLU A 75 28.65 13.36 7.99
C GLU A 75 30.16 13.33 8.28
N THR A 76 30.54 13.37 9.58
CA THR A 76 31.93 13.35 10.03
C THR A 76 32.06 12.45 11.24
N ASP A 77 33.27 11.95 11.48
CA ASP A 77 33.58 11.14 12.64
C ASP A 77 33.70 11.98 13.93
N GLY A 78 33.56 11.34 15.06
CA GLY A 78 33.76 11.95 16.38
C GLY A 78 33.14 11.16 17.53
N THR A 79 33.39 11.64 18.75
CA THR A 79 32.80 11.10 19.97
C THR A 79 31.48 11.80 20.29
N VAL A 80 30.45 11.04 20.59
CA VAL A 80 29.13 11.56 20.99
C VAL A 80 29.24 12.23 22.37
N THR A 81 28.94 13.53 22.43
CA THR A 81 28.96 14.29 23.70
C THR A 81 27.56 14.47 24.23
N LYS A 82 26.57 14.66 23.35
CA LYS A 82 25.18 14.82 23.76
C LYS A 82 24.25 14.05 22.83
N LEU A 83 23.21 13.50 23.42
CA LEU A 83 22.10 12.86 22.74
C LEU A 83 20.82 13.55 23.23
N LEU A 84 20.10 14.18 22.28
CA LEU A 84 19.01 15.11 22.57
C LEU A 84 17.63 14.58 22.13
N PHE A 85 17.51 13.27 21.93
CA PHE A 85 16.26 12.61 21.57
C PHE A 85 16.12 11.26 22.27
N GLU A 86 14.90 10.78 22.37
CA GLU A 86 14.55 9.44 22.82
C GLU A 86 13.96 8.61 21.68
N SER A 87 14.14 7.27 21.76
CA SER A 87 13.58 6.34 20.76
C SER A 87 12.05 6.46 20.72
N GLY A 88 11.49 6.60 19.52
CA GLY A 88 10.06 6.76 19.30
C GLY A 88 9.53 8.19 19.48
N GLN A 89 10.39 9.16 19.81
CA GLN A 89 9.98 10.55 20.02
C GLN A 89 9.56 11.22 18.70
N LYS A 90 8.55 12.11 18.77
CA LYS A 90 8.24 13.03 17.68
C LYS A 90 9.16 14.23 17.75
N VAL A 91 9.83 14.53 16.64
CA VAL A 91 10.77 15.64 16.50
C VAL A 91 10.29 16.63 15.44
N LYS A 92 10.72 17.89 15.58
CA LYS A 92 10.43 18.96 14.62
C LYS A 92 11.62 19.19 13.70
N GLN A 93 11.36 19.66 12.49
CA GLN A 93 12.42 20.10 11.58
C GLN A 93 13.36 21.09 12.25
N GLY A 94 14.68 20.88 12.07
CA GLY A 94 15.73 21.72 12.67
C GLY A 94 16.01 21.41 14.15
N GLN A 95 15.28 20.51 14.81
CA GLN A 95 15.55 20.13 16.19
C GLN A 95 16.89 19.41 16.26
N PRO A 96 17.84 19.85 17.15
CA PRO A 96 19.10 19.14 17.35
C PRO A 96 18.85 17.77 17.97
N LEU A 97 19.54 16.76 17.45
CA LEU A 97 19.39 15.36 17.86
C LEU A 97 20.64 14.80 18.52
N LEU A 98 21.81 15.14 17.99
CA LEU A 98 23.07 14.62 18.47
C LEU A 98 24.17 15.68 18.28
N GLU A 99 25.06 15.77 19.26
CA GLU A 99 26.28 16.59 19.18
C GLU A 99 27.51 15.71 19.40
N LEU A 100 28.48 15.84 18.50
CA LEU A 100 29.82 15.28 18.64
C LEU A 100 30.73 16.23 19.46
N ASP A 101 31.93 15.79 19.86
CA ASP A 101 32.92 16.67 20.45
C ASP A 101 33.32 17.75 19.42
N GLN A 102 33.13 19.02 19.82
CA GLN A 102 33.36 20.21 18.99
C GLN A 102 34.47 21.10 19.50
N LYS A 103 35.21 20.67 20.53
CA LYS A 103 36.18 21.52 21.22
C LYS A 103 37.30 22.03 20.31
N VAL A 104 37.83 21.15 19.46
CA VAL A 104 38.92 21.49 18.53
C VAL A 104 38.42 22.44 17.46
N GLU A 105 37.27 22.12 16.81
CA GLU A 105 36.70 22.95 15.76
C GLU A 105 36.29 24.34 16.27
N THR A 106 35.76 24.39 17.49
CA THR A 106 35.42 25.67 18.15
C THR A 106 36.65 26.54 18.42
N ALA A 107 37.77 25.91 18.90
CA ALA A 107 38.99 26.65 19.12
C ALA A 107 39.63 27.17 17.81
N LEU A 108 39.64 26.34 16.75
CA LEU A 108 40.11 26.72 15.43
C LEU A 108 39.26 27.87 14.84
N LEU A 109 37.94 27.79 14.96
CA LEU A 109 37.05 28.84 14.54
C LEU A 109 37.30 30.17 15.27
N GLY A 110 37.54 30.09 16.61
CA GLY A 110 37.90 31.25 17.42
C GLY A 110 39.17 31.97 16.93
N THR A 111 40.21 31.19 16.60
CA THR A 111 41.47 31.71 16.04
C THR A 111 41.21 32.39 14.66
N ALA A 112 40.54 31.67 13.75
CA ALA A 112 40.24 32.23 12.41
C ALA A 112 39.39 33.48 12.47
N GLN A 113 38.44 33.56 13.41
CA GLN A 113 37.64 34.82 13.63
C GLN A 113 38.48 35.98 14.14
N ALA A 114 39.54 35.73 14.96
CA ALA A 114 40.47 36.76 15.39
C ALA A 114 41.27 37.28 14.20
N ASP A 115 41.80 36.38 13.35
CA ASP A 115 42.56 36.72 12.15
C ASP A 115 41.66 37.48 11.13
N LEU A 116 40.41 37.10 11.00
CA LEU A 116 39.44 37.82 10.14
C LEU A 116 39.21 39.23 10.64
N ARG A 117 39.01 39.43 11.94
CA ARG A 117 38.80 40.75 12.53
C ARG A 117 40.02 41.68 12.30
N LEU A 118 41.26 41.14 12.45
CA LEU A 118 42.48 41.92 12.15
C LEU A 118 42.47 42.33 10.66
N ALA A 119 42.28 41.35 9.78
CA ALA A 119 42.25 41.64 8.32
C ALA A 119 41.14 42.61 7.90
N GLU A 120 39.98 42.58 8.56
CA GLU A 120 38.87 43.51 8.34
C GLU A 120 39.24 44.94 8.74
N VAL A 121 39.89 45.14 9.88
CA VAL A 121 40.39 46.44 10.34
C VAL A 121 41.45 46.98 9.37
N ASP A 122 42.41 46.16 8.92
CA ASP A 122 43.45 46.54 7.99
C ASP A 122 42.89 46.88 6.59
N TYR A 123 41.93 46.09 6.11
CA TYR A 123 41.19 46.38 4.87
C TYR A 123 40.43 47.70 4.95
N GLY A 124 39.69 47.94 6.06
CA GLY A 124 38.95 49.21 6.27
C GLY A 124 39.88 50.41 6.34
N ARG A 125 41.03 50.31 7.06
CA ARG A 125 42.08 51.31 7.11
C ARG A 125 42.69 51.56 5.71
N GLY A 126 43.01 50.48 5.00
CA GLY A 126 43.53 50.54 3.64
C GLY A 126 42.59 51.23 2.67
N GLY A 127 41.28 51.01 2.79
CA GLY A 127 40.24 51.69 1.98
C GLY A 127 40.24 53.21 2.16
N GLN A 128 40.49 53.71 3.38
CA GLN A 128 40.64 55.17 3.66
C GLN A 128 41.94 55.72 3.10
N LEU A 129 43.05 54.98 3.23
CA LEU A 129 44.39 55.42 2.80
C LEU A 129 44.58 55.39 1.28
N VAL A 130 43.95 54.42 0.56
CA VAL A 130 44.04 54.43 -0.92
C VAL A 130 43.26 55.59 -1.52
N GLY A 131 42.12 55.98 -0.90
CA GLY A 131 41.39 57.22 -1.34
C GLY A 131 42.14 58.46 -1.17
N SER A 132 43.04 58.59 -0.18
CA SER A 132 43.95 59.72 0.04
C SER A 132 45.33 59.56 -0.66
N GLN A 133 45.52 58.51 -1.48
CA GLN A 133 46.78 58.20 -2.15
C GLN A 133 47.96 57.90 -1.18
N ALA A 134 47.68 57.59 0.09
CA ALA A 134 48.68 57.28 1.11
C ALA A 134 49.26 55.88 1.00
N ILE A 135 48.57 54.93 0.28
CA ILE A 135 49.07 53.59 -0.04
C ILE A 135 48.92 53.35 -1.55
N SER A 136 49.70 52.42 -2.08
CA SER A 136 49.54 51.92 -3.47
C SER A 136 48.31 51.10 -3.66
N LYS A 137 47.76 51.09 -4.88
CA LYS A 137 46.64 50.21 -5.26
C LYS A 137 47.00 48.76 -5.05
N GLY A 138 48.23 48.31 -5.36
CA GLY A 138 48.71 46.97 -5.14
C GLY A 138 48.69 46.56 -3.67
N GLU A 139 49.02 47.49 -2.76
CA GLU A 139 48.92 47.25 -1.31
C GLU A 139 47.45 47.09 -0.86
N TYR A 140 46.56 47.94 -1.34
CA TYR A 140 45.13 47.78 -1.07
C TYR A 140 44.57 46.45 -1.62
N ASP A 141 44.98 46.03 -2.83
CA ASP A 141 44.59 44.78 -3.43
C ASP A 141 45.08 43.58 -2.59
N ARG A 142 46.28 43.69 -1.96
CA ARG A 142 46.84 42.72 -1.04
C ARG A 142 45.99 42.62 0.25
N LEU A 143 45.60 43.73 0.85
CA LEU A 143 44.75 43.77 2.05
C LEU A 143 43.35 43.21 1.73
N THR A 144 42.79 43.54 0.58
CA THR A 144 41.53 43.02 0.11
C THR A 144 41.56 41.50 -0.03
N SER A 145 42.65 40.98 -0.63
CA SER A 145 42.84 39.53 -0.81
C SER A 145 43.01 38.79 0.52
N GLN A 146 43.70 39.40 1.50
CA GLN A 146 43.88 38.86 2.84
C GLN A 146 42.53 38.77 3.58
N PHE A 147 41.72 39.87 3.55
CA PHE A 147 40.40 39.89 4.14
C PHE A 147 39.50 38.79 3.54
N ARG A 148 39.44 38.67 2.21
CA ARG A 148 38.63 37.67 1.53
C ARG A 148 39.08 36.25 1.89
N ARG A 149 40.40 36.00 1.96
CA ARG A 149 40.94 34.69 2.34
C ARG A 149 40.54 34.30 3.77
N ASN A 150 40.72 35.22 4.74
CA ASN A 150 40.40 34.94 6.14
C ASN A 150 38.89 34.73 6.32
N LYS A 151 38.04 35.45 5.57
CA LYS A 151 36.59 35.26 5.54
C LYS A 151 36.23 33.84 5.05
N ALA A 152 36.85 33.38 3.97
CA ALA A 152 36.62 32.04 3.44
C ALA A 152 37.06 30.95 4.42
N VAL A 153 38.16 31.14 5.20
CA VAL A 153 38.60 30.23 6.24
C VAL A 153 37.57 30.14 7.37
N VAL A 154 37.01 31.25 7.82
CA VAL A 154 35.93 31.26 8.83
C VAL A 154 34.72 30.51 8.33
N GLU A 155 34.26 30.77 7.10
CA GLU A 155 33.13 30.08 6.49
C GLU A 155 33.38 28.56 6.40
N GLN A 156 34.58 28.14 6.02
CA GLN A 156 34.99 26.71 5.98
C GLN A 156 34.90 26.06 7.37
N LEU A 157 35.45 26.71 8.43
CA LEU A 157 35.43 26.16 9.77
C LEU A 157 34.02 26.13 10.37
N GLN A 158 33.19 27.12 10.07
CA GLN A 158 31.77 27.10 10.43
C GLN A 158 31.04 25.92 9.81
N ALA A 159 31.24 25.63 8.53
CA ALA A 159 30.67 24.49 7.86
C ALA A 159 31.16 23.16 8.46
N SER A 160 32.45 23.07 8.82
CA SER A 160 33.00 21.90 9.50
C SER A 160 32.40 21.71 10.89
N LEU A 161 32.22 22.78 11.65
CA LEU A 161 31.59 22.76 12.96
C LEU A 161 30.11 22.34 12.87
N ALA A 162 29.38 22.84 11.87
CA ALA A 162 27.99 22.48 11.64
C ALA A 162 27.79 20.98 11.42
N LYS A 163 28.77 20.30 10.79
CA LYS A 163 28.74 18.84 10.58
C LYS A 163 28.90 18.01 11.86
N LYS A 164 29.37 18.63 12.95
CA LYS A 164 29.49 17.97 14.27
C LYS A 164 28.16 17.94 15.05
N SER A 165 27.10 18.54 14.52
CA SER A 165 25.75 18.49 15.09
C SER A 165 24.76 17.98 14.06
N ILE A 166 23.94 17.03 14.45
CA ILE A 166 22.89 16.50 13.60
C ILE A 166 21.55 17.05 14.08
N ALA A 167 20.82 17.64 13.15
CA ALA A 167 19.45 18.11 13.37
C ALA A 167 18.48 17.34 12.46
N ALA A 168 17.20 17.28 12.85
CA ALA A 168 16.14 16.64 12.07
C ALA A 168 15.92 17.41 10.75
N PRO A 169 16.06 16.77 9.58
CA PRO A 169 15.86 17.42 8.28
C PRO A 169 14.39 17.76 7.99
N PHE A 170 13.46 17.04 8.60
CA PHE A 170 12.00 17.27 8.56
C PHE A 170 11.36 16.84 9.87
N SER A 171 10.11 17.20 10.08
CA SER A 171 9.34 16.79 11.25
C SER A 171 8.84 15.36 11.07
N GLY A 172 8.94 14.51 12.11
CA GLY A 172 8.54 13.11 12.03
C GLY A 172 8.74 12.37 13.34
N THR A 173 8.65 11.05 13.27
CA THR A 173 8.93 10.15 14.39
C THR A 173 10.29 9.52 14.20
N ILE A 174 11.15 9.65 15.21
CA ILE A 174 12.48 9.04 15.20
C ILE A 174 12.37 7.57 15.65
N GLY A 175 13.14 6.72 15.02
CA GLY A 175 13.17 5.29 15.33
C GLY A 175 13.99 4.93 16.57
N ILE A 176 14.39 3.69 16.66
CA ILE A 176 15.24 3.20 17.76
C ILE A 176 16.65 3.75 17.61
N ARG A 177 17.18 4.29 18.68
CA ARG A 177 18.54 4.78 18.80
C ARG A 177 19.55 3.65 18.64
N GLN A 178 20.60 3.87 17.84
CA GLN A 178 21.63 2.88 17.55
C GLN A 178 23.00 3.26 18.10
N VAL A 179 23.11 4.36 18.87
CA VAL A 179 24.38 4.90 19.34
C VAL A 179 24.26 5.37 20.78
N ASP A 180 25.39 5.44 21.52
CA ASP A 180 25.44 5.84 22.93
C ASP A 180 26.33 7.05 23.16
N ILE A 181 26.08 7.76 24.30
CA ILE A 181 26.95 8.87 24.74
C ILE A 181 28.31 8.34 25.11
N GLY A 182 29.39 9.01 24.65
CA GLY A 182 30.77 8.64 24.86
C GLY A 182 31.32 7.66 23.80
N GLU A 183 30.49 7.18 22.90
CA GLU A 183 30.88 6.32 21.79
C GLU A 183 31.62 7.12 20.71
N TYR A 184 32.69 6.57 20.15
CA TYR A 184 33.34 7.12 18.97
C TYR A 184 32.73 6.50 17.71
N LEU A 185 32.22 7.34 16.82
CA LEU A 185 31.53 6.94 15.64
C LEU A 185 32.25 7.43 14.38
N PRO A 186 32.47 6.55 13.38
CA PRO A 186 32.93 6.94 12.06
C PRO A 186 31.86 7.64 11.24
N SER A 187 32.29 8.43 10.25
CA SER A 187 31.40 9.01 9.24
C SER A 187 30.59 7.92 8.53
N GLY A 188 29.32 8.20 8.23
CA GLY A 188 28.38 7.25 7.63
C GLY A 188 27.64 6.35 8.61
N THR A 189 27.98 6.37 9.91
CA THR A 189 27.25 5.58 10.92
C THR A 189 25.83 6.09 11.07
N VAL A 190 24.87 5.18 10.97
CA VAL A 190 23.44 5.47 11.18
C VAL A 190 23.17 5.58 12.68
N ILE A 191 22.57 6.69 13.11
CA ILE A 191 22.21 6.96 14.50
C ILE A 191 20.78 6.56 14.85
N ALA A 192 19.86 6.76 13.92
CA ALA A 192 18.44 6.40 14.00
C ALA A 192 17.78 6.60 12.63
N THR A 193 16.60 6.02 12.44
CA THR A 193 15.73 6.34 11.29
C THR A 193 14.80 7.50 11.67
N LEU A 194 14.48 8.38 10.73
CA LEU A 194 13.45 9.40 10.87
C LEU A 194 12.39 9.20 9.80
N GLN A 195 11.12 9.11 10.21
CA GLN A 195 10.00 8.82 9.31
C GLN A 195 8.86 9.82 9.55
N ASP A 196 8.38 10.44 8.48
CA ASP A 196 7.10 11.14 8.51
C ASP A 196 5.98 10.14 8.17
N ILE A 197 5.23 9.76 9.20
CA ILE A 197 4.11 8.82 9.11
C ILE A 197 2.75 9.50 9.19
N SER A 198 2.68 10.82 9.14
CA SER A 198 1.42 11.59 9.15
C SER A 198 0.54 11.28 7.95
N SER A 199 1.18 11.03 6.82
CA SER A 199 0.59 10.50 5.60
C SER A 199 1.51 9.43 5.03
N LEU A 200 0.94 8.48 4.30
CA LEU A 200 1.70 7.39 3.71
C LEU A 200 1.43 7.31 2.21
N TYR A 201 2.41 6.89 1.46
CA TYR A 201 2.23 6.42 0.11
C TYR A 201 1.92 4.93 0.12
N VAL A 202 1.08 4.53 -0.80
CA VAL A 202 0.80 3.14 -1.11
C VAL A 202 1.27 2.90 -2.54
N ASP A 203 2.37 2.21 -2.69
CA ASP A 203 2.91 1.82 -3.99
C ASP A 203 2.39 0.43 -4.34
N PHE A 204 1.65 0.30 -5.43
CA PHE A 204 1.09 -0.95 -5.92
C PHE A 204 1.21 -1.06 -7.43
N SER A 205 1.21 -2.27 -7.94
CA SER A 205 1.37 -2.55 -9.37
C SER A 205 0.08 -3.08 -9.97
N ILE A 206 -0.25 -2.63 -11.17
CA ILE A 206 -1.39 -3.10 -11.96
C ILE A 206 -0.92 -3.53 -13.35
N PRO A 207 -1.59 -4.49 -14.03
CA PRO A 207 -1.33 -4.82 -15.41
C PRO A 207 -1.53 -3.62 -16.35
N GLU A 208 -0.65 -3.46 -17.36
CA GLU A 208 -0.72 -2.37 -18.34
C GLU A 208 -2.08 -2.25 -19.03
N GLN A 209 -2.77 -3.38 -19.26
CA GLN A 209 -4.10 -3.43 -19.86
C GLN A 209 -5.18 -2.72 -19.02
N SER A 210 -4.94 -2.55 -17.71
CA SER A 210 -5.85 -1.87 -16.80
C SER A 210 -5.60 -0.36 -16.71
N LEU A 211 -4.49 0.13 -17.26
CA LEU A 211 -4.09 1.53 -17.20
C LEU A 211 -5.16 2.51 -17.73
N PRO A 212 -5.88 2.23 -18.85
CA PRO A 212 -6.93 3.13 -19.34
C PRO A 212 -8.11 3.33 -18.39
N LYS A 213 -8.24 2.47 -17.36
CA LYS A 213 -9.32 2.52 -16.35
C LYS A 213 -8.91 3.30 -15.10
N ILE A 214 -7.66 3.79 -15.05
CA ILE A 214 -7.07 4.45 -13.88
C ILE A 214 -6.96 5.94 -14.16
N SER A 215 -7.30 6.75 -13.17
CA SER A 215 -7.20 8.21 -13.23
C SER A 215 -6.63 8.77 -11.94
N LEU A 216 -5.96 9.92 -12.03
CA LEU A 216 -5.49 10.66 -10.85
C LEU A 216 -6.69 11.09 -10.00
N GLY A 217 -6.55 11.03 -8.68
CA GLY A 217 -7.62 11.34 -7.72
C GLY A 217 -8.63 10.21 -7.51
N GLN A 218 -8.53 9.10 -8.23
CA GLN A 218 -9.42 7.95 -8.08
C GLN A 218 -9.28 7.33 -6.69
N GLU A 219 -10.42 6.99 -6.07
CA GLU A 219 -10.46 6.41 -4.73
C GLU A 219 -9.97 4.95 -4.75
N VAL A 220 -9.19 4.62 -3.73
CA VAL A 220 -8.61 3.30 -3.50
C VAL A 220 -8.89 2.87 -2.08
N LEU A 221 -9.38 1.66 -1.92
CA LEU A 221 -9.59 1.04 -0.60
C LEU A 221 -8.39 0.16 -0.27
N ILE A 222 -7.86 0.36 0.92
CA ILE A 222 -6.66 -0.32 1.40
C ILE A 222 -7.01 -1.10 2.64
N SER A 223 -6.60 -2.36 2.70
CA SER A 223 -6.66 -3.19 3.89
C SER A 223 -5.28 -3.76 4.19
N VAL A 224 -4.93 -3.81 5.46
CA VAL A 224 -3.65 -4.34 5.95
C VAL A 224 -3.91 -5.49 6.91
N ALA A 225 -3.05 -6.51 6.87
CA ALA A 225 -3.22 -7.70 7.71
C ALA A 225 -3.12 -7.40 9.22
N ALA A 226 -2.41 -6.32 9.59
CA ALA A 226 -2.28 -5.89 10.98
C ALA A 226 -3.60 -5.38 11.60
N PHE A 227 -4.56 -4.92 10.79
CA PHE A 227 -5.86 -4.39 11.22
C PHE A 227 -6.99 -5.05 10.44
N PRO A 228 -7.32 -6.32 10.76
CA PRO A 228 -8.34 -7.07 10.03
C PRO A 228 -9.72 -6.42 10.23
N GLY A 229 -10.43 -6.20 9.12
CA GLY A 229 -11.75 -5.57 9.12
C GLY A 229 -11.74 -4.03 9.02
N GLU A 230 -10.60 -3.36 9.19
CA GLU A 230 -10.46 -1.93 8.93
C GLU A 230 -10.12 -1.69 7.45
N THR A 231 -10.77 -0.70 6.86
CA THR A 231 -10.50 -0.27 5.47
C THR A 231 -10.11 1.20 5.49
N PHE A 232 -8.98 1.50 4.90
CA PHE A 232 -8.42 2.84 4.80
C PHE A 232 -8.65 3.38 3.39
N LYS A 233 -9.04 4.65 3.29
CA LYS A 233 -9.25 5.33 2.01
C LYS A 233 -8.00 6.06 1.59
N ALA A 234 -7.62 5.88 0.33
CA ALA A 234 -6.53 6.59 -0.32
C ALA A 234 -6.98 7.13 -1.67
N SER A 235 -6.21 8.02 -2.24
CA SER A 235 -6.44 8.54 -3.59
C SER A 235 -5.19 8.37 -4.45
N ILE A 236 -5.37 7.98 -5.70
CA ILE A 236 -4.25 7.86 -6.66
C ILE A 236 -3.63 9.25 -6.87
N SER A 237 -2.36 9.36 -6.52
CA SER A 237 -1.59 10.61 -6.62
C SER A 237 -0.63 10.64 -7.80
N ALA A 238 -0.14 9.48 -8.25
CA ALA A 238 0.77 9.39 -9.38
C ALA A 238 0.72 8.02 -10.07
N THR A 239 1.06 8.02 -11.35
CA THR A 239 1.28 6.82 -12.16
C THR A 239 2.69 6.88 -12.73
N ASN A 240 3.45 5.80 -12.60
CA ASN A 240 4.77 5.73 -13.20
C ASN A 240 4.65 5.78 -14.73
N PRO A 241 5.38 6.66 -15.43
CA PRO A 241 5.35 6.74 -16.91
C PRO A 241 6.05 5.55 -17.60
N LYS A 242 6.68 4.66 -16.84
CA LYS A 242 7.38 3.48 -17.35
C LYS A 242 6.66 2.21 -16.94
N VAL A 243 6.41 1.33 -17.92
CA VAL A 243 5.98 -0.05 -17.70
C VAL A 243 7.20 -0.90 -17.36
N ASP A 244 7.07 -1.80 -16.42
CA ASP A 244 8.10 -2.79 -16.10
C ASP A 244 8.12 -3.87 -17.20
N ASP A 245 9.24 -4.00 -17.89
CA ASP A 245 9.38 -4.87 -19.06
C ASP A 245 9.29 -6.36 -18.71
N ALA A 246 9.68 -6.73 -17.48
CA ALA A 246 9.70 -8.13 -17.04
C ALA A 246 8.31 -8.61 -16.62
N THR A 247 7.56 -7.75 -15.91
CA THR A 247 6.26 -8.11 -15.31
C THR A 247 5.06 -7.57 -16.09
N ARG A 248 5.27 -6.65 -17.06
CA ARG A 248 4.22 -5.92 -17.80
C ARG A 248 3.24 -5.19 -16.88
N ASN A 249 3.75 -4.71 -15.75
CA ASN A 249 2.98 -3.95 -14.77
C ASN A 249 3.38 -2.47 -14.78
N VAL A 250 2.43 -1.63 -14.38
CA VAL A 250 2.63 -0.20 -14.15
C VAL A 250 2.55 0.05 -12.65
N LEU A 251 3.53 0.75 -12.10
CA LEU A 251 3.55 1.15 -10.70
C LEU A 251 2.65 2.38 -10.51
N ILE A 252 1.71 2.27 -9.58
CA ILE A 252 0.78 3.32 -9.19
C ILE A 252 1.09 3.71 -7.75
N ARG A 253 0.99 4.99 -7.46
CA ARG A 253 1.09 5.54 -6.12
C ARG A 253 -0.23 6.16 -5.72
N ALA A 254 -0.74 5.77 -4.56
CA ALA A 254 -1.83 6.44 -3.89
C ALA A 254 -1.33 7.09 -2.60
N THR A 255 -2.00 8.16 -2.18
CA THR A 255 -1.71 8.86 -0.92
C THR A 255 -2.84 8.61 0.06
N LEU A 256 -2.46 8.26 1.28
CA LEU A 256 -3.32 7.90 2.40
C LEU A 256 -2.97 8.78 3.59
N THR A 257 -3.95 9.36 4.27
CA THR A 257 -3.77 10.07 5.54
C THR A 257 -3.75 9.07 6.70
N ASN A 258 -2.86 9.28 7.66
CA ASN A 258 -2.66 8.37 8.81
C ASN A 258 -2.67 9.15 10.13
N PRO A 259 -3.81 9.77 10.50
CA PRO A 259 -3.87 10.68 11.65
C PRO A 259 -3.54 9.98 12.98
N ASP A 260 -3.91 8.73 13.12
CA ASP A 260 -3.69 7.94 14.33
C ASP A 260 -2.28 7.32 14.41
N GLY A 261 -1.49 7.39 13.33
CA GLY A 261 -0.16 6.78 13.26
C GLY A 261 -0.18 5.25 13.34
N LYS A 262 -1.34 4.60 13.11
CA LYS A 262 -1.50 3.15 13.19
C LYS A 262 -0.75 2.41 12.09
N LEU A 263 -0.74 2.98 10.90
CA LEU A 263 -0.08 2.37 9.74
C LEU A 263 1.39 2.74 9.73
N LEU A 264 2.24 1.77 9.45
CA LEU A 264 3.68 1.94 9.42
C LEU A 264 4.24 1.68 8.02
N PRO A 265 5.27 2.42 7.60
CA PRO A 265 6.01 2.11 6.38
C PRO A 265 6.53 0.67 6.39
N GLY A 266 6.52 0.02 5.25
CA GLY A 266 6.92 -1.39 5.10
C GLY A 266 5.79 -2.40 5.27
N MET A 267 4.60 -2.00 5.75
CA MET A 267 3.45 -2.91 5.80
C MET A 267 2.98 -3.26 4.40
N PHE A 268 2.61 -4.53 4.21
CA PHE A 268 1.90 -4.99 3.00
C PHE A 268 0.45 -4.58 3.05
N ALA A 269 -0.07 -4.18 1.90
CA ALA A 269 -1.44 -3.73 1.74
C ALA A 269 -2.14 -4.46 0.58
N SER A 270 -3.34 -4.95 0.84
CA SER A 270 -4.27 -5.33 -0.21
C SER A 270 -5.00 -4.08 -0.67
N VAL A 271 -4.95 -3.83 -1.96
CA VAL A 271 -5.44 -2.62 -2.60
C VAL A 271 -6.62 -2.96 -3.49
N GLN A 272 -7.70 -2.20 -3.40
CA GLN A 272 -8.87 -2.30 -4.29
C GLN A 272 -9.11 -0.95 -4.92
N VAL A 273 -8.77 -0.81 -6.20
CA VAL A 273 -9.04 0.42 -6.95
C VAL A 273 -10.50 0.41 -7.37
N LEU A 274 -11.27 1.43 -6.97
CA LEU A 274 -12.68 1.57 -7.33
C LEU A 274 -12.77 2.08 -8.77
N LEU A 275 -13.26 1.26 -9.69
CA LEU A 275 -13.38 1.65 -11.09
C LEU A 275 -14.51 2.66 -11.29
N PRO A 276 -14.35 3.64 -12.20
CA PRO A 276 -15.41 4.58 -12.53
C PRO A 276 -16.60 3.86 -13.18
N ASN A 277 -17.76 4.50 -13.15
CA ASN A 277 -19.02 4.03 -13.70
C ASN A 277 -19.60 2.80 -12.98
N PRO A 278 -20.14 2.99 -11.77
CA PRO A 278 -20.95 1.97 -11.14
C PRO A 278 -22.12 1.62 -12.04
N ARG A 279 -22.48 0.34 -12.11
CA ARG A 279 -23.60 -0.15 -12.92
C ARG A 279 -24.63 -0.77 -12.01
N ASN A 280 -25.89 -0.57 -12.35
CA ASN A 280 -26.94 -1.35 -11.70
C ASN A 280 -26.91 -2.76 -12.26
N GLU A 281 -26.52 -3.70 -11.42
CA GLU A 281 -26.44 -5.13 -11.76
C GLU A 281 -27.48 -5.90 -10.94
N VAL A 282 -28.11 -6.88 -11.61
CA VAL A 282 -29.02 -7.79 -10.93
C VAL A 282 -28.20 -8.86 -10.22
N VAL A 283 -28.27 -8.86 -8.90
CA VAL A 283 -27.52 -9.80 -8.06
C VAL A 283 -28.43 -10.85 -7.46
N VAL A 284 -27.91 -12.08 -7.37
CA VAL A 284 -28.54 -13.21 -6.70
C VAL A 284 -27.54 -13.85 -5.72
N PRO A 285 -28.01 -14.42 -4.61
CA PRO A 285 -27.13 -15.19 -3.73
C PRO A 285 -26.43 -16.33 -4.48
N GLN A 286 -25.19 -16.60 -4.12
CA GLN A 286 -24.42 -17.70 -4.74
C GLN A 286 -25.14 -19.06 -4.65
N SER A 287 -25.93 -19.28 -3.59
CA SER A 287 -26.76 -20.49 -3.40
C SER A 287 -27.88 -20.64 -4.42
N ALA A 288 -28.26 -19.59 -5.16
CA ALA A 288 -29.26 -19.64 -6.22
C ALA A 288 -28.66 -20.04 -7.58
N VAL A 289 -27.32 -20.11 -7.69
CA VAL A 289 -26.63 -20.48 -8.93
C VAL A 289 -26.25 -21.93 -8.90
N THR A 290 -26.68 -22.69 -9.91
CA THR A 290 -26.29 -24.10 -10.10
C THR A 290 -25.08 -24.15 -11.03
N TYR A 291 -23.98 -24.69 -10.54
CA TYR A 291 -22.74 -24.88 -11.30
C TYR A 291 -22.71 -26.28 -11.90
N THR A 292 -22.57 -26.39 -13.22
CA THR A 292 -22.44 -27.67 -13.93
C THR A 292 -21.22 -27.65 -14.83
N LEU A 293 -20.80 -28.82 -15.29
CA LEU A 293 -19.68 -28.96 -16.25
C LEU A 293 -19.95 -28.24 -17.58
N TYR A 294 -21.20 -27.95 -17.89
CA TYR A 294 -21.63 -27.33 -19.15
C TYR A 294 -21.96 -25.84 -19.00
N GLY A 295 -21.85 -25.29 -17.79
CA GLY A 295 -22.11 -23.87 -17.51
C GLY A 295 -22.90 -23.63 -16.23
N ASN A 296 -23.13 -22.36 -15.94
CA ASN A 296 -23.86 -21.91 -14.77
C ASN A 296 -25.30 -21.60 -15.17
N SER A 297 -26.26 -22.01 -14.35
CA SER A 297 -27.69 -21.77 -14.59
C SER A 297 -28.39 -21.25 -13.33
N VAL A 298 -29.43 -20.45 -13.56
CA VAL A 298 -30.34 -19.95 -12.52
C VAL A 298 -31.75 -20.33 -12.92
N TYR A 299 -32.53 -20.86 -11.98
CA TYR A 299 -33.95 -21.17 -12.23
C TYR A 299 -34.82 -20.00 -11.76
N VAL A 300 -35.73 -19.58 -12.64
CA VAL A 300 -36.69 -18.53 -12.32
C VAL A 300 -38.04 -19.21 -11.94
N ALA A 301 -38.51 -18.93 -10.73
CA ALA A 301 -39.84 -19.36 -10.29
C ALA A 301 -40.89 -18.42 -10.86
N ALA A 302 -41.73 -18.92 -11.74
CA ALA A 302 -42.88 -18.19 -12.25
C ALA A 302 -44.21 -18.84 -11.76
N PRO A 303 -45.26 -18.07 -11.48
CA PRO A 303 -46.56 -18.64 -11.15
C PRO A 303 -47.05 -19.51 -12.31
N LYS A 304 -47.43 -20.75 -12.02
CA LYS A 304 -48.01 -21.64 -13.05
C LYS A 304 -49.32 -21.00 -13.56
N LYS A 305 -49.34 -20.59 -14.83
CA LYS A 305 -50.61 -20.24 -15.48
C LYS A 305 -51.53 -21.45 -15.39
N ALA A 306 -52.72 -21.28 -14.78
CA ALA A 306 -53.76 -22.28 -14.85
C ALA A 306 -54.11 -22.49 -16.34
N GLU A 307 -53.80 -23.67 -16.89
CA GLU A 307 -54.34 -24.09 -18.17
C GLU A 307 -55.86 -24.29 -17.94
N ASN A 308 -56.67 -23.42 -18.55
CA ASN A 308 -58.12 -23.61 -18.69
C ASN A 308 -58.38 -24.67 -19.71
#